data_66d3f9e7815d8ba3c6461557f8195bcc
#
_entry.id   66d3f9e7815d8ba3c6461557f8195bcc
#
_cell.length_a   1.000
_cell.length_b   1.000
_cell.length_c   1.000
_cell.angle_alpha   90.00
_cell.angle_beta   90.00
_cell.angle_gamma   90.00
#
_symmetry.space_group_name_H-M   'P 1'
#
loop_
_entity.id
_entity.type
_entity.pdbx_description
1 polymer ?
#
loop_
_entity_poly.entity_id
_entity_poly.type
_entity_poly.pdbx_seq_one_letter_code
_entity_poly.pdbx_strand_id
1 'polypeptide(L)'
;PLQHPSWERYEPEHEQMVRTGAVSADITLETSIGMSDEAFAAALAAAKQQGRSTVHVRVWLPLPAACPAQSNITLDSFTEPPTHIAPEDAAQRTAYWEADLAENRPFGAVYSYRTTARYADPLHMQADPVQPDFDTQEELPHLEFTPYLRALAAQLTQGITDPVQKAKRIYDYVTLNTHYHYQPPYFVQENITDGCAHNRRGDCGIMASTFIVLCRLAGIPAQWQSGLVVRREMVGCHDWAAFYIAPHGWMYADCSAGASMARAGNEKMRLHYFGNLDTGRMVANRALCAPFDPPMCSFRAD
;
A
#
# COMPACT_ATOMS: atom_id res chain seq x y z
N PRO A 1 9.90 -18.44 9.91
CA PRO A 1 8.65 -17.88 10.42
C PRO A 1 8.99 -16.52 10.98
N LEU A 2 8.61 -15.45 10.27
CA LEU A 2 8.66 -14.09 10.82
C LEU A 2 7.77 -14.14 12.08
N GLN A 3 8.38 -14.00 13.25
CA GLN A 3 7.66 -13.73 14.47
C GLN A 3 6.94 -12.41 14.23
N HIS A 4 5.64 -12.46 13.98
CA HIS A 4 4.82 -11.26 13.92
C HIS A 4 5.03 -10.52 15.24
N PRO A 5 5.39 -9.22 15.21
CA PRO A 5 5.45 -8.43 16.43
C PRO A 5 4.12 -8.58 17.14
N SER A 6 4.16 -8.72 18.45
CA SER A 6 2.96 -8.91 19.26
C SER A 6 2.02 -7.73 19.00
N TRP A 7 0.87 -8.02 18.41
CA TRP A 7 -0.14 -7.03 18.01
C TRP A 7 -0.73 -6.27 19.20
N GLU A 8 -0.47 -6.73 20.40
CA GLU A 8 -0.77 -6.07 21.69
C GLU A 8 -0.25 -4.62 21.76
N ARG A 9 0.76 -4.27 20.93
CA ARG A 9 1.29 -2.90 20.88
C ARG A 9 0.37 -1.90 20.18
N TYR A 10 -0.57 -2.35 19.34
CA TYR A 10 -1.46 -1.46 18.58
C TYR A 10 -2.78 -1.19 19.30
N GLU A 11 -3.14 -2.00 20.25
CA GLU A 11 -4.34 -1.79 21.04
C GLU A 11 -4.33 -0.47 21.80
N PRO A 12 -3.23 -0.04 22.44
CA PRO A 12 -3.17 1.28 23.09
C PRO A 12 -3.39 2.45 22.13
N GLU A 13 -2.84 2.37 20.92
CA GLU A 13 -3.06 3.40 19.89
C GLU A 13 -4.52 3.41 19.44
N HIS A 14 -5.10 2.24 19.15
CA HIS A 14 -6.52 2.11 18.83
C HIS A 14 -7.41 2.69 19.96
N GLU A 15 -7.16 2.36 21.23
CA GLU A 15 -7.91 2.89 22.36
C GLU A 15 -7.78 4.41 22.48
N GLN A 16 -6.60 4.95 22.20
CA GLN A 16 -6.40 6.38 22.15
C GLN A 16 -7.18 7.01 20.99
N MET A 17 -7.14 6.43 19.78
CA MET A 17 -7.92 6.90 18.62
C MET A 17 -9.42 6.92 18.93
N VAL A 18 -9.96 5.86 19.51
CA VAL A 18 -11.38 5.80 19.94
C VAL A 18 -11.74 6.93 20.90
N ARG A 19 -10.85 7.21 21.86
CA ARG A 19 -11.10 8.22 22.90
C ARG A 19 -10.95 9.65 22.39
N THR A 20 -9.98 9.91 21.49
CA THR A 20 -9.60 11.28 21.10
C THR A 20 -10.00 11.64 19.67
N GLY A 21 -10.52 10.68 18.89
CA GLY A 21 -10.86 10.86 17.47
C GLY A 21 -9.67 10.81 16.52
N ALA A 22 -8.45 10.99 17.00
CA ALA A 22 -7.23 10.90 16.21
C ALA A 22 -5.98 10.72 17.07
N VAL A 23 -4.94 10.13 16.47
CA VAL A 23 -3.58 10.08 17.03
C VAL A 23 -2.60 10.58 15.98
N SER A 24 -1.62 11.37 16.37
CA SER A 24 -0.56 11.86 15.48
C SER A 24 0.81 11.46 16.02
N ALA A 25 1.74 11.24 15.10
CA ALA A 25 3.15 11.02 15.40
C ALA A 25 4.04 11.84 14.46
N ASP A 26 5.13 12.39 14.98
CA ASP A 26 6.20 12.96 14.19
C ASP A 26 7.26 11.88 13.96
N ILE A 27 7.59 11.62 12.72
CA ILE A 27 8.49 10.54 12.31
C ILE A 27 9.65 11.14 11.53
N THR A 28 10.86 10.76 11.91
CA THR A 28 12.07 10.94 11.10
C THR A 28 12.55 9.57 10.67
N LEU A 29 12.76 9.38 9.39
CA LEU A 29 13.12 8.11 8.79
C LEU A 29 14.35 8.27 7.91
N GLU A 30 15.31 7.37 8.08
CA GLU A 30 16.42 7.15 7.16
C GLU A 30 16.18 5.91 6.34
N THR A 31 16.21 6.04 5.02
CA THR A 31 16.04 4.93 4.08
C THR A 31 17.14 4.94 3.05
N SER A 32 17.55 3.75 2.60
CA SER A 32 18.52 3.62 1.51
C SER A 32 18.23 2.39 0.66
N ILE A 33 18.69 2.44 -0.58
CA ILE A 33 18.62 1.34 -1.54
C ILE A 33 19.98 1.21 -2.25
N GLY A 34 20.39 -0.01 -2.50
CA GLY A 34 21.64 -0.31 -3.21
C GLY A 34 21.70 -1.78 -3.64
N MET A 35 22.67 -2.11 -4.43
CA MET A 35 22.96 -3.50 -4.80
C MET A 35 23.76 -4.19 -3.70
N SER A 36 23.62 -5.52 -3.56
CA SER A 36 24.60 -6.30 -2.80
C SER A 36 25.96 -6.25 -3.49
N ASP A 37 27.03 -6.47 -2.74
CA ASP A 37 28.38 -6.47 -3.31
C ASP A 37 28.56 -7.54 -4.40
N GLU A 38 27.90 -8.70 -4.24
CA GLU A 38 27.91 -9.77 -5.24
C GLU A 38 27.17 -9.33 -6.52
N ALA A 39 25.99 -8.69 -6.38
CA ALA A 39 25.23 -8.21 -7.53
C ALA A 39 25.98 -7.09 -8.26
N PHE A 40 26.61 -6.17 -7.54
CA PHE A 40 27.42 -5.12 -8.13
C PHE A 40 28.66 -5.70 -8.86
N ALA A 41 29.38 -6.64 -8.25
CA ALA A 41 30.54 -7.28 -8.87
C ALA A 41 30.15 -8.01 -10.15
N ALA A 42 29.01 -8.71 -10.18
CA ALA A 42 28.51 -9.37 -11.39
C ALA A 42 28.15 -8.36 -12.49
N ALA A 43 27.47 -7.27 -12.13
CA ALA A 43 27.11 -6.19 -13.06
C ALA A 43 28.38 -5.50 -13.63
N LEU A 44 29.38 -5.25 -12.80
CA LEU A 44 30.66 -4.65 -13.23
C LEU A 44 31.45 -5.58 -14.15
N ALA A 45 31.47 -6.90 -13.87
CA ALA A 45 32.09 -7.88 -14.76
C ALA A 45 31.42 -7.90 -16.14
N ALA A 46 30.09 -7.88 -16.20
CA ALA A 46 29.31 -7.76 -17.43
C ALA A 46 29.58 -6.45 -18.18
N ALA A 47 29.70 -5.33 -17.47
CA ALA A 47 30.02 -4.03 -18.05
C ALA A 47 31.42 -4.03 -18.67
N LYS A 48 32.43 -4.65 -18.00
CA LYS A 48 33.79 -4.79 -18.51
C LYS A 48 33.88 -5.63 -19.80
N GLN A 49 33.07 -6.67 -19.93
CA GLN A 49 32.97 -7.47 -21.17
C GLN A 49 32.45 -6.62 -22.35
N GLN A 50 31.71 -5.54 -22.05
CA GLN A 50 31.21 -4.58 -23.03
C GLN A 50 32.13 -3.36 -23.20
N GLY A 51 33.36 -3.39 -22.65
CA GLY A 51 34.31 -2.28 -22.73
C GLY A 51 34.04 -1.08 -21.83
N ARG A 52 33.13 -1.23 -20.84
CA ARG A 52 32.80 -0.18 -19.84
C ARG A 52 33.60 -0.44 -18.55
N SER A 53 33.94 0.65 -17.85
CA SER A 53 34.63 0.60 -16.56
C SER A 53 33.70 0.82 -15.36
N THR A 54 32.42 1.12 -15.62
CA THR A 54 31.41 1.48 -14.63
C THR A 54 30.12 0.72 -14.85
N VAL A 55 29.30 0.63 -13.80
CA VAL A 55 27.92 0.14 -13.87
C VAL A 55 26.99 1.35 -13.92
N HIS A 56 26.23 1.49 -15.00
CA HIS A 56 25.19 2.52 -15.10
C HIS A 56 23.98 2.10 -14.28
N VAL A 57 23.56 2.93 -13.32
CA VAL A 57 22.42 2.66 -12.46
C VAL A 57 21.36 3.76 -12.54
N ARG A 58 20.11 3.36 -12.38
CA ARG A 58 18.95 4.22 -12.16
C ARG A 58 18.25 3.76 -10.91
N VAL A 59 17.99 4.68 -10.01
CA VAL A 59 17.50 4.37 -8.66
C VAL A 59 16.30 5.26 -8.34
N TRP A 60 15.22 4.66 -7.87
CA TRP A 60 14.03 5.34 -7.36
C TRP A 60 13.82 4.95 -5.91
N LEU A 61 13.90 5.90 -5.00
CA LEU A 61 13.67 5.70 -3.57
C LEU A 61 12.33 6.33 -3.17
N PRO A 62 11.38 5.55 -2.60
CA PRO A 62 10.11 6.12 -2.16
C PRO A 62 10.27 7.23 -1.12
N LEU A 63 9.52 8.31 -1.31
CA LEU A 63 9.42 9.44 -0.39
C LEU A 63 7.98 9.60 0.11
N PRO A 64 7.75 10.19 1.31
CA PRO A 64 6.40 10.45 1.78
C PRO A 64 5.67 11.42 0.85
N ALA A 65 4.47 11.03 0.37
CA ALA A 65 3.62 11.84 -0.49
C ALA A 65 2.66 12.71 0.34
N ALA A 66 2.29 13.87 -0.18
CA ALA A 66 1.27 14.71 0.44
C ALA A 66 -0.11 14.02 0.36
N CYS A 67 -0.75 13.83 1.50
CA CYS A 67 -2.09 13.26 1.59
C CYS A 67 -2.76 13.69 2.91
N PRO A 68 -4.09 13.49 3.08
CA PRO A 68 -4.79 13.89 4.30
C PRO A 68 -4.25 13.30 5.61
N ALA A 69 -3.55 12.17 5.54
CA ALA A 69 -2.93 11.52 6.69
C ALA A 69 -1.47 11.98 6.94
N GLN A 70 -0.84 12.70 6.00
CA GLN A 70 0.57 13.12 6.08
C GLN A 70 0.72 14.62 5.85
N SER A 71 1.47 15.27 6.72
CA SER A 71 1.76 16.72 6.68
C SER A 71 3.17 17.02 7.17
N ASN A 72 3.60 18.28 7.07
CA ASN A 72 4.91 18.75 7.53
C ASN A 72 6.06 17.90 6.97
N ILE A 73 5.98 17.56 5.68
CA ILE A 73 7.00 16.74 5.03
C ILE A 73 8.24 17.59 4.79
N THR A 74 9.39 17.14 5.27
CA THR A 74 10.69 17.74 5.00
C THR A 74 11.67 16.69 4.50
N LEU A 75 12.47 17.05 3.52
CA LEU A 75 13.56 16.22 3.00
C LEU A 75 14.85 16.75 3.63
N ASP A 76 15.32 16.08 4.69
CA ASP A 76 16.35 16.62 5.58
C ASP A 76 17.76 16.49 4.97
N SER A 77 18.07 15.33 4.38
CA SER A 77 19.34 15.10 3.68
C SER A 77 19.27 13.94 2.70
N PHE A 78 20.25 13.87 1.79
CA PHE A 78 20.50 12.76 0.88
C PHE A 78 21.94 12.31 0.96
N THR A 79 22.23 11.05 0.67
CA THR A 79 23.61 10.54 0.57
C THR A 79 24.41 11.26 -0.51
N GLU A 80 23.74 11.63 -1.60
CA GLU A 80 24.18 12.53 -2.65
C GLU A 80 22.97 13.25 -3.27
N PRO A 81 23.11 14.42 -3.87
CA PRO A 81 21.99 15.14 -4.46
C PRO A 81 21.24 14.27 -5.48
N PRO A 82 19.92 14.10 -5.39
CA PRO A 82 19.16 13.38 -6.38
C PRO A 82 19.14 14.14 -7.73
N THR A 83 19.09 13.40 -8.83
CA THR A 83 18.93 13.94 -10.18
C THR A 83 17.55 14.55 -10.36
N HIS A 84 16.52 13.97 -9.72
CA HIS A 84 15.15 14.46 -9.76
C HIS A 84 14.40 14.04 -8.48
N ILE A 85 13.44 14.86 -8.07
CA ILE A 85 12.50 14.55 -6.98
C ILE A 85 11.10 14.75 -7.54
N ALA A 86 10.29 13.71 -7.50
CA ALA A 86 8.90 13.78 -7.91
C ALA A 86 8.09 14.76 -7.02
N PRO A 87 7.12 15.51 -7.56
CA PRO A 87 6.26 16.42 -6.80
C PRO A 87 5.59 15.73 -5.59
N GLU A 88 5.22 16.51 -4.58
CA GLU A 88 4.62 15.95 -3.34
C GLU A 88 3.27 15.29 -3.60
N ASP A 89 2.55 15.72 -4.61
CA ASP A 89 1.24 15.21 -5.04
C ASP A 89 1.33 14.16 -6.16
N ALA A 90 2.54 13.75 -6.57
CA ALA A 90 2.72 12.68 -7.53
C ALA A 90 1.97 11.41 -7.11
N ALA A 91 1.43 10.67 -8.09
CA ALA A 91 0.78 9.39 -7.83
C ALA A 91 1.73 8.42 -7.15
N GLN A 92 3.01 8.47 -7.53
CA GLN A 92 4.10 7.78 -6.85
C GLN A 92 5.26 8.75 -6.64
N ARG A 93 5.53 9.11 -5.39
CA ARG A 93 6.59 10.06 -5.04
C ARG A 93 7.91 9.35 -4.77
N THR A 94 8.95 9.73 -5.53
CA THR A 94 10.31 9.17 -5.38
C THR A 94 11.37 10.24 -5.50
N ALA A 95 12.55 9.99 -4.89
CA ALA A 95 13.81 10.60 -5.30
C ALA A 95 14.47 9.69 -6.33
N TYR A 96 15.02 10.29 -7.37
CA TYR A 96 15.66 9.60 -8.50
C TYR A 96 17.12 9.96 -8.62
N TRP A 97 17.95 8.96 -8.84
CA TRP A 97 19.36 9.13 -9.21
C TRP A 97 19.67 8.38 -10.49
N GLU A 98 20.54 8.95 -11.30
CA GLU A 98 21.16 8.30 -12.44
C GLU A 98 22.67 8.49 -12.35
N ALA A 99 23.44 7.42 -12.30
CA ALA A 99 24.88 7.47 -12.04
C ALA A 99 25.63 6.34 -12.69
N ASP A 100 26.93 6.59 -13.00
CA ASP A 100 27.89 5.58 -13.42
C ASP A 100 28.82 5.23 -12.24
N LEU A 101 28.68 4.01 -11.70
CA LEU A 101 29.35 3.56 -10.49
C LEU A 101 30.62 2.76 -10.84
N ALA A 102 31.79 3.24 -10.39
CA ALA A 102 33.03 2.48 -10.38
C ALA A 102 33.14 1.57 -9.14
N GLU A 103 32.50 1.97 -8.02
CA GLU A 103 32.45 1.28 -6.74
C GLU A 103 30.99 1.22 -6.26
N ASN A 104 30.65 0.13 -5.53
CA ASN A 104 29.30 -0.03 -4.97
C ASN A 104 29.05 1.00 -3.88
N ARG A 105 27.86 1.64 -3.92
CA ARG A 105 27.36 2.50 -2.85
C ARG A 105 25.83 2.57 -2.84
N PRO A 106 25.23 2.77 -1.67
CA PRO A 106 23.78 2.99 -1.58
C PRO A 106 23.40 4.44 -1.90
N PHE A 107 22.14 4.64 -2.31
CA PHE A 107 21.47 5.92 -2.43
C PHE A 107 20.43 6.02 -1.32
N GLY A 108 20.43 7.12 -0.59
CA GLY A 108 19.59 7.23 0.59
C GLY A 108 19.10 8.65 0.85
N ALA A 109 18.06 8.72 1.66
CA ALA A 109 17.46 9.96 2.13
C ALA A 109 17.12 9.88 3.63
N VAL A 110 17.23 11.02 4.30
CA VAL A 110 16.62 11.27 5.61
C VAL A 110 15.49 12.26 5.37
N TYR A 111 14.32 11.94 5.88
CA TYR A 111 13.14 12.81 5.79
C TYR A 111 12.28 12.71 7.05
N SER A 112 11.55 13.79 7.30
CA SER A 112 10.64 13.89 8.44
C SER A 112 9.23 14.20 7.96
N TYR A 113 8.23 13.70 8.66
CA TYR A 113 6.82 14.00 8.38
C TYR A 113 5.96 13.77 9.63
N ARG A 114 4.80 14.42 9.66
CA ARG A 114 3.77 14.13 10.65
C ARG A 114 2.73 13.22 10.01
N THR A 115 2.45 12.10 10.66
CA THR A 115 1.32 11.24 10.33
C THR A 115 0.18 11.47 11.32
N THR A 116 -1.08 11.39 10.83
CA THR A 116 -2.29 11.51 11.65
C THR A 116 -3.27 10.40 11.26
N ALA A 117 -3.44 9.45 12.17
CA ALA A 117 -4.46 8.41 12.08
C ALA A 117 -5.74 8.94 12.72
N ARG A 118 -6.80 9.08 11.90
CA ARG A 118 -8.14 9.50 12.35
C ARG A 118 -8.99 8.28 12.63
N TYR A 119 -9.75 8.31 13.72
CA TYR A 119 -10.69 7.24 14.03
C TYR A 119 -11.97 7.38 13.20
N ALA A 120 -12.37 6.29 12.60
CA ALA A 120 -13.67 6.10 11.98
C ALA A 120 -14.33 4.85 12.59
N ASP A 121 -15.64 4.91 12.80
CA ASP A 121 -16.44 3.75 13.20
C ASP A 121 -17.49 3.45 12.11
N PRO A 122 -17.08 2.79 11.02
CA PRO A 122 -17.97 2.59 9.87
C PRO A 122 -19.26 1.85 10.22
N LEU A 123 -19.21 0.96 11.22
CA LEU A 123 -20.36 0.12 11.57
C LEU A 123 -21.48 0.90 12.25
N HIS A 124 -21.20 2.08 12.78
CA HIS A 124 -22.17 2.97 13.43
C HIS A 124 -22.46 4.26 12.65
N MET A 125 -21.92 4.37 11.43
CA MET A 125 -22.17 5.51 10.52
C MET A 125 -23.43 5.28 9.70
N GLN A 126 -24.17 6.37 9.44
CA GLN A 126 -25.23 6.39 8.44
C GLN A 126 -24.66 6.82 7.10
N ALA A 127 -24.69 5.94 6.13
CA ALA A 127 -24.24 6.24 4.78
C ALA A 127 -25.39 6.71 3.89
N ASP A 128 -25.08 7.56 2.92
CA ASP A 128 -26.00 7.86 1.84
C ASP A 128 -26.25 6.59 1.02
N PRO A 129 -27.50 6.30 0.64
CA PRO A 129 -27.82 5.08 -0.11
C PRO A 129 -27.21 5.08 -1.51
N VAL A 130 -26.93 6.25 -2.07
CA VAL A 130 -26.28 6.44 -3.37
C VAL A 130 -24.87 6.96 -3.13
N GLN A 131 -23.89 6.19 -3.59
CA GLN A 131 -22.49 6.59 -3.52
C GLN A 131 -22.08 7.30 -4.83
N PRO A 132 -21.05 8.17 -4.79
CA PRO A 132 -20.53 8.81 -6.01
C PRO A 132 -19.90 7.77 -6.95
N ASP A 133 -19.70 8.16 -8.21
CA ASP A 133 -19.22 7.27 -9.30
C ASP A 133 -17.74 7.43 -9.66
N PHE A 134 -16.98 8.25 -8.93
CA PHE A 134 -15.52 8.32 -9.09
C PHE A 134 -14.84 7.07 -8.51
N ASP A 135 -13.67 6.71 -9.01
CA ASP A 135 -12.90 5.54 -8.55
C ASP A 135 -13.71 4.24 -8.45
N THR A 136 -14.68 4.06 -9.39
CA THR A 136 -15.51 2.86 -9.52
C THR A 136 -15.24 2.10 -10.80
N GLN A 137 -14.28 2.53 -11.60
CA GLN A 137 -13.94 1.93 -12.90
C GLN A 137 -12.92 0.79 -12.73
N GLU A 138 -12.86 -0.09 -13.74
CA GLU A 138 -11.77 -1.07 -13.83
C GLU A 138 -10.46 -0.41 -14.27
N GLU A 139 -9.32 -0.98 -13.85
CA GLU A 139 -7.98 -0.56 -14.25
C GLU A 139 -7.18 -1.82 -14.64
N LEU A 140 -7.02 -2.01 -15.97
CA LEU A 140 -6.33 -3.18 -16.51
C LEU A 140 -4.81 -3.14 -16.24
N PRO A 141 -4.17 -4.31 -16.07
CA PRO A 141 -4.75 -5.66 -16.17
C PRO A 141 -5.29 -6.20 -14.83
N HIS A 142 -4.96 -5.59 -13.71
CA HIS A 142 -5.09 -6.21 -12.40
C HIS A 142 -6.38 -5.86 -11.65
N LEU A 143 -6.98 -4.68 -11.90
CA LEU A 143 -8.29 -4.30 -11.36
C LEU A 143 -9.39 -4.50 -12.42
N GLU A 144 -9.39 -5.65 -13.07
CA GLU A 144 -10.33 -6.03 -14.12
C GLU A 144 -11.62 -6.60 -13.52
N PHE A 145 -12.76 -6.28 -14.14
CA PHE A 145 -14.07 -6.77 -13.73
C PHE A 145 -14.44 -8.06 -14.45
N THR A 146 -13.74 -9.15 -14.14
CA THR A 146 -14.01 -10.46 -14.76
C THR A 146 -15.43 -10.96 -14.47
N PRO A 147 -15.98 -11.85 -15.28
CA PRO A 147 -17.29 -12.45 -15.00
C PRO A 147 -17.37 -13.11 -13.62
N TYR A 148 -16.27 -13.73 -13.18
CA TYR A 148 -16.20 -14.36 -11.85
C TYR A 148 -16.26 -13.33 -10.73
N LEU A 149 -15.47 -12.26 -10.80
CA LEU A 149 -15.46 -11.19 -9.78
C LEU A 149 -16.80 -10.45 -9.73
N ARG A 150 -17.46 -10.23 -10.88
CA ARG A 150 -18.83 -9.69 -10.93
C ARG A 150 -19.85 -10.60 -10.22
N ALA A 151 -19.79 -11.89 -10.46
CA ALA A 151 -20.66 -12.86 -9.80
C ALA A 151 -20.39 -12.92 -8.29
N LEU A 152 -19.12 -12.91 -7.89
CA LEU A 152 -18.70 -12.92 -6.49
C LEU A 152 -19.17 -11.66 -5.77
N ALA A 153 -18.96 -10.47 -6.34
CA ALA A 153 -19.42 -9.20 -5.74
C ALA A 153 -20.94 -9.20 -5.58
N ALA A 154 -21.70 -9.64 -6.60
CA ALA A 154 -23.16 -9.75 -6.53
C ALA A 154 -23.60 -10.73 -5.45
N GLN A 155 -22.94 -11.88 -5.31
CA GLN A 155 -23.23 -12.86 -4.26
C GLN A 155 -22.98 -12.30 -2.86
N LEU A 156 -21.83 -11.65 -2.66
CA LEU A 156 -21.43 -11.10 -1.36
C LEU A 156 -22.37 -9.98 -0.89
N THR A 157 -22.89 -9.19 -1.84
CA THR A 157 -23.72 -8.01 -1.53
C THR A 157 -25.21 -8.23 -1.75
N GLN A 158 -25.63 -9.48 -2.04
CA GLN A 158 -27.02 -9.81 -2.29
C GLN A 158 -27.94 -9.41 -1.11
N GLY A 159 -28.97 -8.61 -1.42
CA GLY A 159 -29.94 -8.15 -0.43
C GLY A 159 -29.42 -7.04 0.51
N ILE A 160 -28.20 -6.58 0.35
CA ILE A 160 -27.61 -5.51 1.15
C ILE A 160 -27.73 -4.19 0.36
N THR A 161 -28.40 -3.20 0.94
CA THR A 161 -28.55 -1.86 0.36
C THR A 161 -27.55 -0.86 0.94
N ASP A 162 -27.20 -0.99 2.22
CA ASP A 162 -26.25 -0.13 2.91
C ASP A 162 -24.82 -0.33 2.37
N PRO A 163 -24.17 0.73 1.84
CA PRO A 163 -22.83 0.63 1.28
C PRO A 163 -21.75 0.24 2.31
N VAL A 164 -21.89 0.63 3.58
CA VAL A 164 -20.98 0.21 4.65
C VAL A 164 -21.06 -1.30 4.87
N GLN A 165 -22.28 -1.84 4.94
CA GLN A 165 -22.46 -3.28 5.11
C GLN A 165 -22.00 -4.07 3.89
N LYS A 166 -22.10 -3.53 2.67
CA LYS A 166 -21.49 -4.12 1.47
C LYS A 166 -19.96 -4.17 1.61
N ALA A 167 -19.32 -3.03 1.93
CA ALA A 167 -17.87 -2.96 2.12
C ALA A 167 -17.41 -3.90 3.24
N LYS A 168 -18.16 -3.96 4.36
CA LYS A 168 -17.87 -4.86 5.47
C LYS A 168 -17.93 -6.32 5.07
N ARG A 169 -18.93 -6.72 4.31
CA ARG A 169 -19.07 -8.08 3.80
C ARG A 169 -17.92 -8.47 2.88
N ILE A 170 -17.48 -7.54 2.04
CA ILE A 170 -16.30 -7.71 1.16
C ILE A 170 -15.03 -7.82 1.99
N TYR A 171 -14.85 -6.95 3.00
CA TYR A 171 -13.71 -7.00 3.92
C TYR A 171 -13.65 -8.34 4.67
N ASP A 172 -14.79 -8.80 5.19
CA ASP A 172 -14.88 -10.11 5.86
C ASP A 172 -14.51 -11.25 4.91
N TYR A 173 -15.00 -11.20 3.67
CA TYR A 173 -14.64 -12.21 2.68
C TYR A 173 -13.12 -12.26 2.46
N VAL A 174 -12.49 -11.12 2.21
CA VAL A 174 -11.04 -11.08 1.94
C VAL A 174 -10.25 -11.51 3.20
N THR A 175 -10.56 -10.94 4.37
CA THR A 175 -9.76 -11.16 5.58
C THR A 175 -9.91 -12.56 6.18
N LEU A 176 -11.08 -13.19 6.05
CA LEU A 176 -11.37 -14.50 6.63
C LEU A 176 -11.08 -15.67 5.69
N ASN A 177 -11.02 -15.41 4.36
CA ASN A 177 -10.88 -16.49 3.37
C ASN A 177 -9.55 -16.45 2.60
N THR A 178 -8.76 -15.37 2.71
CA THR A 178 -7.48 -15.27 2.00
C THR A 178 -6.32 -15.53 2.94
N HIS A 179 -5.40 -16.40 2.52
CA HIS A 179 -4.16 -16.66 3.23
C HIS A 179 -3.05 -15.76 2.68
N TYR A 180 -2.35 -15.04 3.58
CA TYR A 180 -1.17 -14.30 3.21
C TYR A 180 -0.08 -15.23 2.71
N HIS A 181 0.42 -14.97 1.52
CA HIS A 181 1.43 -15.80 0.87
C HIS A 181 2.27 -14.94 -0.05
N TYR A 182 3.59 -15.21 -0.10
CA TYR A 182 4.49 -14.58 -1.06
C TYR A 182 3.95 -14.78 -2.50
N GLN A 183 4.03 -13.72 -3.29
CA GLN A 183 3.60 -13.72 -4.69
C GLN A 183 4.76 -13.37 -5.60
N PRO A 184 4.79 -13.87 -6.84
CA PRO A 184 5.71 -13.39 -7.85
C PRO A 184 5.35 -11.93 -8.22
N PRO A 185 6.29 -11.20 -8.88
CA PRO A 185 6.02 -9.84 -9.34
C PRO A 185 4.71 -9.74 -10.13
N TYR A 186 3.93 -8.68 -9.91
CA TYR A 186 2.59 -8.57 -10.50
C TYR A 186 2.60 -8.55 -12.03
N PHE A 187 3.64 -7.96 -12.65
CA PHE A 187 3.75 -7.90 -14.11
C PHE A 187 3.88 -9.26 -14.81
N VAL A 188 4.20 -10.34 -14.10
CA VAL A 188 4.21 -11.72 -14.65
C VAL A 188 2.90 -12.46 -14.41
N GLN A 189 1.94 -11.86 -13.71
CA GLN A 189 0.64 -12.42 -13.43
C GLN A 189 -0.42 -11.82 -14.38
N GLU A 190 -1.30 -12.65 -14.89
CA GLU A 190 -2.35 -12.23 -15.83
C GLU A 190 -3.34 -11.28 -15.13
N ASN A 191 -3.87 -11.69 -13.98
CA ASN A 191 -4.78 -10.90 -13.17
C ASN A 191 -4.66 -11.30 -11.69
N ILE A 192 -4.12 -10.40 -10.86
CA ILE A 192 -3.86 -10.69 -9.46
C ILE A 192 -5.13 -10.81 -8.62
N THR A 193 -6.20 -10.08 -8.96
CA THR A 193 -7.45 -10.06 -8.18
C THR A 193 -8.31 -11.28 -8.48
N ASP A 194 -8.43 -11.68 -9.73
CA ASP A 194 -9.14 -12.89 -10.11
C ASP A 194 -8.41 -14.13 -9.57
N GLY A 195 -7.10 -14.17 -9.71
CA GLY A 195 -6.25 -15.22 -9.14
C GLY A 195 -6.40 -15.34 -7.61
N CYS A 196 -6.45 -14.24 -6.89
CA CYS A 196 -6.68 -14.23 -5.44
C CYS A 196 -8.06 -14.78 -5.07
N ALA A 197 -9.10 -14.35 -5.77
CA ALA A 197 -10.47 -14.77 -5.48
C ALA A 197 -10.66 -16.28 -5.71
N HIS A 198 -9.99 -16.85 -6.73
CA HIS A 198 -10.00 -18.29 -6.98
C HIS A 198 -9.15 -19.09 -5.99
N ASN A 199 -7.89 -18.66 -5.78
CA ASN A 199 -6.90 -19.45 -5.06
C ASN A 199 -6.89 -19.16 -3.54
N ARG A 200 -7.55 -18.07 -3.13
CA ARG A 200 -7.59 -17.59 -1.73
C ARG A 200 -6.19 -17.36 -1.14
N ARG A 201 -5.28 -16.83 -1.95
CA ARG A 201 -3.91 -16.51 -1.60
C ARG A 201 -3.53 -15.16 -2.19
N GLY A 202 -2.81 -14.36 -1.42
CA GLY A 202 -2.30 -13.06 -1.84
C GLY A 202 -1.35 -12.48 -0.81
N ASP A 203 -0.53 -11.54 -1.24
CA ASP A 203 0.19 -10.64 -0.35
C ASP A 203 -0.68 -9.42 0.01
N CYS A 204 -0.08 -8.40 0.64
CA CYS A 204 -0.82 -7.20 1.06
C CYS A 204 -1.47 -6.50 -0.13
N GLY A 205 -0.73 -6.34 -1.23
CA GLY A 205 -1.21 -5.64 -2.41
C GLY A 205 -2.32 -6.40 -3.14
N ILE A 206 -2.17 -7.70 -3.31
CA ILE A 206 -3.21 -8.54 -3.93
C ILE A 206 -4.49 -8.55 -3.10
N MET A 207 -4.38 -8.63 -1.77
CA MET A 207 -5.54 -8.57 -0.88
C MET A 207 -6.24 -7.20 -0.93
N ALA A 208 -5.45 -6.11 -0.95
CA ALA A 208 -5.98 -4.75 -1.11
C ALA A 208 -6.69 -4.58 -2.46
N SER A 209 -6.05 -5.01 -3.56
CA SER A 209 -6.62 -4.96 -4.91
C SER A 209 -7.92 -5.76 -5.03
N THR A 210 -7.99 -6.95 -4.42
CA THR A 210 -9.21 -7.76 -4.40
C THR A 210 -10.35 -7.05 -3.67
N PHE A 211 -10.07 -6.41 -2.54
CA PHE A 211 -11.06 -5.58 -1.84
C PHE A 211 -11.52 -4.41 -2.72
N ILE A 212 -10.59 -3.71 -3.37
CA ILE A 212 -10.88 -2.57 -4.26
C ILE A 212 -11.82 -2.98 -5.38
N VAL A 213 -11.49 -4.05 -6.12
CA VAL A 213 -12.32 -4.52 -7.24
C VAL A 213 -13.72 -4.88 -6.79
N LEU A 214 -13.85 -5.62 -5.69
CA LEU A 214 -15.17 -6.02 -5.19
C LEU A 214 -15.98 -4.82 -4.67
N CYS A 215 -15.34 -3.81 -4.06
CA CYS A 215 -15.99 -2.55 -3.67
C CYS A 215 -16.47 -1.77 -4.90
N ARG A 216 -15.63 -1.59 -5.92
CA ARG A 216 -15.99 -0.90 -7.17
C ARG A 216 -17.16 -1.59 -7.87
N LEU A 217 -17.17 -2.91 -7.94
CA LEU A 217 -18.28 -3.71 -8.47
C LEU A 217 -19.57 -3.57 -7.66
N ALA A 218 -19.46 -3.28 -6.36
CA ALA A 218 -20.59 -3.00 -5.47
C ALA A 218 -21.05 -1.55 -5.50
N GLY A 219 -20.44 -0.68 -6.34
CA GLY A 219 -20.73 0.75 -6.46
C GLY A 219 -20.14 1.59 -5.33
N ILE A 220 -19.05 1.14 -4.72
CA ILE A 220 -18.31 1.84 -3.66
C ILE A 220 -16.97 2.31 -4.23
N PRO A 221 -16.68 3.63 -4.25
CA PRO A 221 -15.38 4.13 -4.70
C PRO A 221 -14.26 3.54 -3.85
N ALA A 222 -13.22 3.06 -4.50
CA ALA A 222 -12.08 2.48 -3.81
C ALA A 222 -10.79 2.68 -4.62
N GLN A 223 -9.68 2.93 -3.92
CA GLN A 223 -8.38 3.18 -4.55
C GLN A 223 -7.25 2.51 -3.78
N TRP A 224 -6.13 2.35 -4.47
CA TRP A 224 -4.90 1.81 -3.94
C TRP A 224 -4.11 2.85 -3.15
N GLN A 225 -3.46 2.39 -2.08
CA GLN A 225 -2.36 3.12 -1.44
C GLN A 225 -1.25 2.15 -1.06
N SER A 226 -0.01 2.60 -1.20
CA SER A 226 1.16 1.86 -0.75
C SER A 226 2.27 2.79 -0.27
N GLY A 227 3.23 2.19 0.41
CA GLY A 227 4.40 2.87 0.93
C GLY A 227 5.12 2.01 1.96
N LEU A 228 5.31 2.54 3.16
CA LEU A 228 6.03 1.83 4.20
C LEU A 228 5.18 1.64 5.45
N VAL A 229 5.33 0.49 6.09
CA VAL A 229 5.07 0.36 7.53
C VAL A 229 6.33 0.78 8.25
N VAL A 230 6.22 1.83 9.06
CA VAL A 230 7.32 2.42 9.82
C VAL A 230 7.11 2.17 11.30
N ARG A 231 8.05 1.46 11.90
CA ARG A 231 8.05 1.11 13.32
C ARG A 231 9.48 1.17 13.84
N ARG A 232 9.66 1.31 15.14
CA ARG A 232 10.99 1.40 15.74
C ARG A 232 11.87 0.19 15.44
N GLU A 233 11.26 -0.99 15.33
CA GLU A 233 11.97 -2.26 15.15
C GLU A 233 11.99 -2.74 13.70
N MET A 234 11.18 -2.14 12.82
CA MET A 234 10.99 -2.61 11.46
C MET A 234 10.48 -1.53 10.55
N VAL A 235 11.08 -1.43 9.38
CA VAL A 235 10.54 -0.70 8.24
C VAL A 235 10.39 -1.69 7.08
N GLY A 236 9.25 -1.67 6.41
CA GLY A 236 8.99 -2.57 5.30
C GLY A 236 7.95 -2.02 4.34
N CYS A 237 8.00 -2.46 3.09
CA CYS A 237 6.98 -2.13 2.09
C CYS A 237 5.62 -2.69 2.51
N HIS A 238 4.56 -1.94 2.24
CA HIS A 238 3.21 -2.37 2.55
C HIS A 238 2.16 -1.67 1.70
N ASP A 239 1.04 -2.37 1.49
CA ASP A 239 -0.06 -1.94 0.65
C ASP A 239 -1.38 -2.10 1.38
N TRP A 240 -2.31 -1.18 1.11
CA TRP A 240 -3.66 -1.18 1.67
C TRP A 240 -4.64 -0.51 0.71
N ALA A 241 -5.92 -0.61 1.01
CA ALA A 241 -6.96 0.05 0.26
C ALA A 241 -7.48 1.29 1.00
N ALA A 242 -7.94 2.28 0.24
CA ALA A 242 -8.87 3.30 0.70
C ALA A 242 -10.21 3.08 0.02
N PHE A 243 -11.31 3.33 0.73
CA PHE A 243 -12.67 3.29 0.20
C PHE A 243 -13.47 4.49 0.68
N TYR A 244 -14.41 4.95 -0.14
CA TYR A 244 -15.16 6.16 0.15
C TYR A 244 -16.61 5.82 0.51
N ILE A 245 -17.10 6.44 1.57
CA ILE A 245 -18.52 6.34 1.98
C ILE A 245 -19.09 7.75 2.15
N ALA A 246 -20.03 8.13 1.30
CA ALA A 246 -20.75 9.40 1.46
C ALA A 246 -21.71 9.32 2.68
N PRO A 247 -21.84 10.41 3.47
CA PRO A 247 -21.15 11.69 3.34
C PRO A 247 -19.82 11.78 4.10
N HIS A 248 -19.29 10.67 4.61
CA HIS A 248 -18.18 10.64 5.58
C HIS A 248 -16.77 10.78 4.94
N GLY A 249 -16.65 10.47 3.64
CA GLY A 249 -15.37 10.59 2.94
C GLY A 249 -14.54 9.30 2.91
N TRP A 250 -13.24 9.43 2.71
CA TRP A 250 -12.31 8.34 2.60
C TRP A 250 -12.02 7.67 3.95
N MET A 251 -12.10 6.36 3.96
CA MET A 251 -11.69 5.45 5.03
C MET A 251 -10.73 4.41 4.48
N TYR A 252 -10.13 3.61 5.34
CA TYR A 252 -9.08 2.68 4.95
C TYR A 252 -9.45 1.22 5.24
N ALA A 253 -8.88 0.30 4.46
CA ALA A 253 -8.97 -1.13 4.71
C ALA A 253 -7.62 -1.79 4.51
N ASP A 254 -6.99 -2.24 5.60
CA ASP A 254 -5.81 -3.09 5.55
C ASP A 254 -6.23 -4.55 5.68
N CYS A 255 -6.50 -5.18 4.53
CA CYS A 255 -7.00 -6.54 4.50
C CYS A 255 -5.97 -7.57 5.01
N SER A 256 -4.69 -7.35 4.79
CA SER A 256 -3.65 -8.28 5.23
C SER A 256 -3.39 -8.21 6.72
N ALA A 257 -3.40 -6.99 7.31
CA ALA A 257 -3.37 -6.80 8.75
C ALA A 257 -4.63 -7.41 9.39
N GLY A 258 -5.81 -7.13 8.84
CA GLY A 258 -7.07 -7.72 9.28
C GLY A 258 -7.07 -9.24 9.26
N ALA A 259 -6.57 -9.86 8.19
CA ALA A 259 -6.43 -11.31 8.10
C ALA A 259 -5.45 -11.88 9.12
N SER A 260 -4.39 -11.15 9.45
CA SER A 260 -3.44 -11.54 10.50
C SER A 260 -4.10 -11.48 11.87
N MET A 261 -4.91 -10.44 12.14
CA MET A 261 -5.69 -10.32 13.38
C MET A 261 -6.73 -11.42 13.51
N ALA A 262 -7.44 -11.75 12.44
CA ALA A 262 -8.40 -12.86 12.43
C ALA A 262 -7.73 -14.18 12.85
N ARG A 263 -6.56 -14.48 12.29
CA ARG A 263 -5.80 -15.70 12.65
C ARG A 263 -5.26 -15.68 14.08
N ALA A 264 -4.98 -14.51 14.62
CA ALA A 264 -4.58 -14.33 16.01
C ALA A 264 -5.76 -14.37 16.99
N GLY A 265 -7.01 -14.46 16.50
CA GLY A 265 -8.21 -14.41 17.34
C GLY A 265 -8.52 -13.01 17.89
N ASN A 266 -7.90 -11.97 17.37
CA ASN A 266 -8.10 -10.58 17.80
C ASN A 266 -9.11 -9.86 16.88
N GLU A 267 -10.39 -10.10 17.13
CA GLU A 267 -11.49 -9.52 16.35
C GLU A 267 -11.55 -8.00 16.50
N LYS A 268 -11.24 -7.45 17.68
CA LYS A 268 -11.20 -6.00 17.92
C LYS A 268 -10.23 -5.32 16.94
N MET A 269 -9.01 -5.84 16.84
CA MET A 269 -8.01 -5.27 15.94
C MET A 269 -8.28 -5.60 14.48
N ARG A 270 -8.92 -6.73 14.17
CA ARG A 270 -9.40 -7.00 12.80
C ARG A 270 -10.38 -5.92 12.34
N LEU A 271 -11.32 -5.56 13.19
CA LEU A 271 -12.32 -4.53 12.91
C LEU A 271 -11.71 -3.11 12.90
N HIS A 272 -10.64 -2.88 13.65
CA HIS A 272 -9.89 -1.62 13.57
C HIS A 272 -9.43 -1.36 12.13
N TYR A 273 -8.87 -2.36 11.45
CA TYR A 273 -8.40 -2.23 10.07
C TYR A 273 -9.52 -2.22 9.00
N PHE A 274 -10.78 -2.14 9.42
CA PHE A 274 -11.91 -1.76 8.59
C PHE A 274 -12.37 -0.33 8.97
N GLY A 275 -11.90 0.64 8.24
CA GLY A 275 -12.13 2.07 8.47
C GLY A 275 -10.85 2.83 8.85
N ASN A 276 -9.89 2.18 9.47
CA ASN A 276 -8.76 2.84 10.11
C ASN A 276 -7.40 2.25 9.71
N LEU A 277 -6.36 3.08 9.88
CA LEU A 277 -4.95 2.68 9.91
C LEU A 277 -4.33 3.20 11.22
N ASP A 278 -3.14 2.71 11.54
CA ASP A 278 -2.29 3.23 12.60
C ASP A 278 -1.31 4.30 12.10
N THR A 279 -0.63 5.02 13.01
CA THR A 279 0.34 6.07 12.67
C THR A 279 1.62 5.54 12.01
N GLY A 280 1.81 4.25 11.96
CA GLY A 280 2.96 3.61 11.30
C GLY A 280 2.81 3.46 9.78
N ARG A 281 1.88 4.14 9.13
CA ARG A 281 1.71 4.10 7.66
C ARG A 281 2.26 5.34 7.00
N MET A 282 3.32 5.18 6.20
CA MET A 282 3.83 6.21 5.31
C MET A 282 3.30 5.97 3.90
N VAL A 283 2.52 6.89 3.38
CA VAL A 283 2.03 6.84 1.99
C VAL A 283 3.10 7.41 1.06
N ALA A 284 3.51 6.64 0.06
CA ALA A 284 4.40 7.08 -1.02
C ALA A 284 3.72 6.98 -2.40
N ASN A 285 2.66 6.15 -2.51
CA ASN A 285 1.99 5.86 -3.76
C ASN A 285 0.47 5.77 -3.54
N ARG A 286 -0.31 6.26 -4.51
CA ARG A 286 -1.77 6.32 -4.48
C ARG A 286 -2.45 5.69 -5.70
N ALA A 287 -1.67 4.97 -6.53
CA ALA A 287 -2.21 4.28 -7.70
C ALA A 287 -1.45 2.98 -7.94
N LEU A 288 -2.17 1.91 -8.26
CA LEU A 288 -1.58 0.62 -8.59
C LEU A 288 -0.75 0.75 -9.87
N CYS A 289 0.48 0.21 -9.85
CA CYS A 289 1.40 0.23 -10.99
C CYS A 289 1.63 1.63 -11.60
N ALA A 290 1.51 2.71 -10.81
CA ALA A 290 1.76 4.06 -11.28
C ALA A 290 3.18 4.19 -11.85
N PRO A 291 3.37 4.92 -12.97
CA PRO A 291 4.71 5.16 -13.50
C PRO A 291 5.53 5.99 -12.51
N PHE A 292 6.83 5.71 -12.46
CA PHE A 292 7.77 6.59 -11.77
C PHE A 292 7.94 7.92 -12.51
N ASP A 293 8.45 8.90 -11.81
CA ASP A 293 8.91 10.17 -12.37
C ASP A 293 10.40 10.40 -12.01
N PRO A 294 11.33 10.33 -12.98
CA PRO A 294 11.12 9.95 -14.38
C PRO A 294 10.74 8.46 -14.55
N PRO A 295 10.10 8.10 -15.70
CA PRO A 295 9.61 6.74 -15.89
C PRO A 295 10.75 5.72 -16.06
N MET A 296 10.52 4.49 -15.59
CA MET A 296 11.40 3.35 -15.89
C MET A 296 11.30 2.96 -17.36
N CYS A 297 12.42 2.51 -17.92
CA CYS A 297 12.46 1.92 -19.27
C CYS A 297 12.46 0.37 -19.25
N SER A 298 12.26 -0.24 -18.10
CA SER A 298 12.15 -1.70 -17.92
C SER A 298 10.91 -2.02 -17.09
N PHE A 299 10.49 -3.29 -17.10
CA PHE A 299 9.40 -3.74 -16.21
C PHE A 299 9.79 -3.59 -14.75
N ARG A 300 8.84 -3.15 -13.92
CA ARG A 300 8.97 -3.14 -12.47
C ARG A 300 8.81 -4.57 -11.95
N ALA A 301 9.64 -4.92 -10.97
CA ALA A 301 9.43 -6.09 -10.14
C ALA A 301 8.70 -5.63 -8.86
N ASP A 302 7.39 -5.48 -8.96
CA ASP A 302 6.54 -5.12 -7.83
C ASP A 302 6.22 -6.35 -6.98
#